data_f29387c5c765ca146d05b8917e3ddf26
#
_entry.id   f29387c5c765ca146d05b8917e3ddf26
#
_cell.length_a   1.000
_cell.length_b   1.000
_cell.length_c   1.000
_cell.angle_alpha   90.00
_cell.angle_beta   90.00
_cell.angle_gamma   90.00
#
_symmetry.space_group_name_H-M   'P 1'
#
loop_
_entity.id
_entity.type
_entity.pdbx_description
1 polymer ?
#
loop_
_entity_poly.entity_id
_entity_poly.type
_entity_poly.pdbx_seq_one_letter_code
_entity_poly.pdbx_strand_id
1 'polypeptide(L)' 'MTVEMEEYNGNPVIALKRDKNDSYPFKFGLRKAQLILDNIESIKKFVKDQSRK' A
#
# COMPACT_ATOMS: atom_id res chain seq x y z
N MET A 1 -5.78 -10.50 -2.95
CA MET A 1 -5.56 -9.09 -2.58
C MET A 1 -6.48 -8.20 -3.39
N THR A 2 -7.10 -7.25 -2.74
CA THR A 2 -8.06 -6.35 -3.38
C THR A 2 -7.52 -4.92 -3.30
N VAL A 3 -7.63 -4.19 -4.41
CA VAL A 3 -7.18 -2.81 -4.48
C VAL A 3 -8.39 -1.94 -4.85
N GLU A 4 -8.58 -0.86 -4.09
CA GLU A 4 -9.67 0.08 -4.36
C GLU A 4 -9.12 1.49 -4.48
N MET A 5 -9.68 2.24 -5.44
CA MET A 5 -9.36 3.65 -5.60
C MET A 5 -10.42 4.47 -4.90
N GLU A 6 -9.98 5.38 -4.03
CA GLU A 6 -10.88 6.24 -3.27
C GLU A 6 -10.46 7.69 -3.40
N GLU A 7 -11.27 8.58 -2.85
CA GLU A 7 -10.97 10.00 -2.82
C GLU A 7 -11.22 10.51 -1.41
N TYR A 8 -10.31 11.33 -0.92
CA TYR A 8 -10.44 11.91 0.41
C TYR A 8 -10.05 13.38 0.33
N ASN A 9 -11.00 14.25 0.69
CA ASN A 9 -10.80 15.70 0.62
C ASN A 9 -10.30 16.19 -0.75
N GLY A 10 -10.82 15.57 -1.82
CA GLY A 10 -10.44 15.94 -3.18
C GLY A 10 -9.11 15.34 -3.63
N ASN A 11 -8.47 14.51 -2.81
CA ASN A 11 -7.19 13.89 -3.14
C ASN A 11 -7.37 12.42 -3.40
N PRO A 12 -6.69 11.86 -4.42
CA PRO A 12 -6.78 10.43 -4.70
C PRO A 12 -6.09 9.61 -3.60
N VAL A 13 -6.71 8.50 -3.24
CA VAL A 13 -6.20 7.58 -2.24
C VAL A 13 -6.36 6.16 -2.75
N ILE A 14 -5.35 5.33 -2.54
CA ILE A 14 -5.42 3.92 -2.89
C ILE A 14 -5.51 3.10 -1.59
N ALA A 15 -6.41 2.12 -1.59
CA ALA A 15 -6.62 1.24 -0.46
C ALA A 15 -6.21 -0.18 -0.83
N LEU A 16 -5.29 -0.75 -0.08
CA LEU A 16 -4.83 -2.12 -0.29
C LEU A 16 -5.44 -3.00 0.78
N LYS A 17 -6.24 -3.97 0.37
CA LYS A 17 -6.94 -4.90 1.25
C LYS A 17 -6.38 -6.30 1.07
N ARG A 18 -6.29 -7.06 2.15
CA ARG A 18 -5.89 -8.46 2.06
C ARG A 18 -6.97 -9.29 1.39
N ASP A 19 -8.23 -8.98 1.70
CA ASP A 19 -9.38 -9.61 1.06
C ASP A 19 -10.57 -8.66 1.15
N LYS A 20 -11.72 -9.09 0.65
CA LYS A 20 -12.92 -8.25 0.61
C LYS A 20 -13.43 -7.84 1.99
N ASN A 21 -13.12 -8.63 3.00
CA ASN A 21 -13.63 -8.41 4.36
C ASN A 21 -12.63 -7.72 5.26
N ASP A 22 -11.52 -7.24 4.71
CA ASP A 22 -10.50 -6.54 5.50
C ASP A 22 -11.08 -5.24 6.06
N SER A 23 -11.20 -5.19 7.38
CA SER A 23 -11.76 -4.02 8.07
C SER A 23 -10.75 -2.89 8.23
N TYR A 24 -9.48 -3.19 8.06
CA TYR A 24 -8.40 -2.22 8.27
C TYR A 24 -7.46 -2.20 7.08
N PRO A 25 -7.93 -1.73 5.93
CA PRO A 25 -7.09 -1.67 4.74
C PRO A 25 -5.98 -0.64 4.90
N PHE A 26 -4.85 -0.91 4.25
CA PHE A 26 -3.77 0.06 4.22
C PHE A 26 -4.07 1.09 3.14
N LYS A 27 -4.26 2.33 3.56
CA LYS A 27 -4.59 3.44 2.65
C LYS A 27 -3.47 4.46 2.62
N PHE A 28 -3.21 5.02 1.45
CA PHE A 28 -2.21 6.06 1.32
C PHE A 28 -2.49 6.91 0.09
N GLY A 29 -2.02 8.15 0.14
CA GLY A 29 -2.21 9.10 -0.95
C GLY A 29 -1.09 9.07 -1.97
N LEU A 30 -1.14 10.04 -2.90
CA LEU A 30 -0.20 10.10 -4.01
C LEU A 30 1.26 10.23 -3.57
N ARG A 31 1.54 11.09 -2.59
CA ARG A 31 2.93 11.31 -2.16
C ARG A 31 3.55 10.06 -1.57
N LYS A 32 2.81 9.35 -0.73
CA LYS A 32 3.31 8.10 -0.16
C LYS A 32 3.44 7.02 -1.22
N ALA A 33 2.51 7.00 -2.17
CA ALA A 33 2.58 6.06 -3.28
C ALA A 33 3.87 6.28 -4.08
N GLN A 34 4.20 7.54 -4.36
CA GLN A 34 5.42 7.86 -5.10
C GLN A 34 6.67 7.46 -4.30
N LEU A 35 6.66 7.72 -3.00
CA LEU A 35 7.77 7.33 -2.14
C LEU A 35 7.96 5.82 -2.13
N ILE A 36 6.87 5.07 -2.11
CA ILE A 36 6.92 3.61 -2.17
C ILE A 36 7.55 3.15 -3.48
N LEU A 37 7.13 3.72 -4.61
CA LEU A 37 7.67 3.36 -5.90
C LEU A 37 9.15 3.70 -6.02
N ASP A 38 9.55 4.84 -5.47
CA ASP A 38 10.95 5.27 -5.52
C ASP A 38 11.86 4.36 -4.70
N ASN A 39 11.28 3.62 -3.74
CA ASN A 39 12.03 2.75 -2.85
C ASN A 39 11.59 1.29 -2.94
N ILE A 40 11.00 0.90 -4.07
CA ILE A 40 10.39 -0.42 -4.20
C ILE A 40 11.40 -1.56 -4.02
N GLU A 41 12.63 -1.37 -4.49
CA GLU A 41 13.65 -2.41 -4.34
C GLU A 41 14.04 -2.62 -2.88
N SER A 42 14.13 -1.53 -2.12
CA SER A 42 14.42 -1.60 -0.69
C SER A 42 13.27 -2.27 0.07
N ILE A 43 12.05 -1.98 -0.34
CA ILE A 43 10.87 -2.58 0.27
C ILE A 43 10.83 -4.08 0.00
N LYS A 44 11.14 -4.49 -1.22
CA LYS A 44 11.20 -5.91 -1.59
C LYS A 44 12.22 -6.66 -0.75
N LYS A 45 13.39 -6.05 -0.58
CA LYS A 45 14.45 -6.65 0.23
C LYS A 45 14.02 -6.77 1.69
N PHE A 46 13.39 -5.72 2.22
CA PHE A 46 12.90 -5.72 3.59
C PHE A 46 11.90 -6.86 3.82
N VAL A 47 10.93 -6.99 2.92
CA VAL A 47 9.92 -8.04 3.02
C VAL A 47 10.55 -9.41 2.96
N LYS A 48 11.48 -9.61 2.03
CA LYS A 48 12.17 -10.88 1.85
C LYS A 48 12.96 -11.26 3.10
N ASP A 49 13.68 -10.31 3.66
CA ASP A 49 14.49 -10.55 4.86
C ASP A 49 13.63 -10.89 6.07
N GLN A 50 12.51 -10.20 6.23
CA GLN A 50 11.61 -10.43 7.37
C GLN A 50 10.79 -11.70 7.21
N SER A 51 10.57 -12.15 5.98
CA SER A 51 9.76 -13.34 5.72
C SER A 51 10.54 -14.65 5.92
N ARG A 52 11.83 -14.57 6.17
CA ARG A 52 12.66 -15.74 6.35
C ARG A 52 12.58 -16.36 7.73
N LYS A 53 11.90 -15.75 8.65
CA LYS A 53 11.81 -16.25 10.02
C LYS A 53 10.94 -17.48 10.14
#